data_3e581303030721bc3c7b417b2e87486b
#
_entry.id   3e581303030721bc3c7b417b2e87486b
#
_cell.length_a   1.000
_cell.length_b   1.000
_cell.length_c   1.000
_cell.angle_alpha   90.00
_cell.angle_beta   90.00
_cell.angle_gamma   90.00
#
_symmetry.space_group_name_H-M   'P 1'
#
loop_
_entity.id
_entity.type
_entity.pdbx_description
1 polymer ?
#
loop_
_entity_poly.entity_id
_entity_poly.type
_entity_poly.pdbx_seq_one_letter_code
_entity_poly.pdbx_strand_id
1 'polypeptide(L)'
;YKRQKYYMDGTEVSPEALAGKTGHLKMEVTYTNTSKTTKTVNGKKTDIYSPFVMVTGMILSTDNFSNITVDNGKVISDGSRNVVVGFGMPGMKESLDMSSDIADEVNIPEGFTVEADVTDCEMNSTFTVALTDIFKDIDLNDVDGLDELKDSMKDLTDAAVKLVDGTKDLYDGTNKLNDKYKEFYDGIGTLKSGVSDLNDGAKELDDGAKELSSGCLLYTSPSPRDISGS
;
A
#
# COMPACT_ATOMS: atom_id res chain seq x y z
N TYR A 1 3.20 15.54 13.80
CA TYR A 1 3.28 16.09 12.44
C TYR A 1 4.37 15.35 11.66
N LYS A 2 4.09 14.95 10.42
CA LYS A 2 5.02 14.27 9.51
C LYS A 2 5.38 15.23 8.38
N ARG A 3 6.68 15.37 8.09
CA ARG A 3 7.22 16.10 6.94
C ARG A 3 8.00 15.13 6.06
N GLN A 4 7.85 15.25 4.75
CA GLN A 4 8.66 14.53 3.77
C GLN A 4 9.32 15.53 2.83
N LYS A 5 10.60 15.32 2.55
CA LYS A 5 11.35 16.05 1.54
C LYS A 5 11.99 15.06 0.58
N TYR A 6 12.04 15.44 -0.66
CA TYR A 6 12.58 14.63 -1.74
C TYR A 6 13.69 15.37 -2.45
N TYR A 7 14.75 14.67 -2.75
CA TYR A 7 15.87 15.20 -3.51
C TYR A 7 16.19 14.25 -4.65
N MET A 8 16.34 14.80 -5.87
CA MET A 8 16.80 14.07 -7.04
C MET A 8 18.17 14.62 -7.43
N ASP A 9 19.20 13.78 -7.44
CA ASP A 9 20.59 14.16 -7.70
C ASP A 9 21.04 15.35 -6.83
N GLY A 10 20.63 15.37 -5.55
CA GLY A 10 20.97 16.41 -4.59
C GLY A 10 20.11 17.67 -4.66
N THR A 11 19.19 17.79 -5.62
CA THR A 11 18.30 18.95 -5.76
C THR A 11 16.92 18.64 -5.15
N GLU A 12 16.42 19.51 -4.26
CA GLU A 12 15.08 19.36 -3.67
C GLU A 12 14.00 19.47 -4.76
N VAL A 13 13.07 18.50 -4.78
CA VAL A 13 11.99 18.42 -5.77
C VAL A 13 10.65 18.17 -5.08
N SER A 14 9.56 18.56 -5.72
CA SER A 14 8.23 18.22 -5.22
C SER A 14 7.88 16.75 -5.51
N PRO A 15 6.99 16.12 -4.72
CA PRO A 15 6.56 14.73 -4.97
C PRO A 15 6.03 14.51 -6.38
N GLU A 16 5.29 15.48 -6.92
CA GLU A 16 4.69 15.41 -8.26
C GLU A 16 5.75 15.45 -9.36
N ALA A 17 6.89 16.10 -9.09
CA ALA A 17 7.99 16.21 -10.04
C ALA A 17 8.87 14.95 -10.07
N LEU A 18 8.66 13.97 -9.21
CA LEU A 18 9.40 12.71 -9.17
C LEU A 18 8.94 11.72 -10.25
N ALA A 19 7.66 11.75 -10.62
CA ALA A 19 7.10 10.78 -11.56
C ALA A 19 7.89 10.73 -12.88
N GLY A 20 8.32 9.53 -13.28
CA GLY A 20 9.11 9.29 -14.48
C GLY A 20 10.58 9.74 -14.43
N LYS A 21 11.07 10.24 -13.29
CA LYS A 21 12.47 10.67 -13.14
C LYS A 21 13.40 9.48 -13.00
N THR A 22 14.61 9.66 -13.50
CA THR A 22 15.73 8.73 -13.34
C THR A 22 16.89 9.47 -12.69
N GLY A 23 17.55 8.88 -11.69
CA GLY A 23 18.66 9.46 -10.95
C GLY A 23 18.78 8.90 -9.54
N HIS A 24 19.56 9.57 -8.70
CA HIS A 24 19.69 9.22 -7.29
C HIS A 24 18.64 9.96 -6.46
N LEU A 25 17.73 9.19 -5.88
CA LEU A 25 16.67 9.70 -5.01
C LEU A 25 17.11 9.64 -3.56
N LYS A 26 16.99 10.76 -2.85
CA LYS A 26 17.04 10.80 -1.39
C LYS A 26 15.70 11.30 -0.87
N MET A 27 15.13 10.60 0.10
CA MET A 27 13.88 10.95 0.77
C MET A 27 14.11 11.08 2.26
N GLU A 28 13.84 12.25 2.81
CA GLU A 28 13.91 12.53 4.24
C GLU A 28 12.51 12.55 4.84
N VAL A 29 12.30 11.74 5.86
CA VAL A 29 11.04 11.69 6.63
C VAL A 29 11.34 12.14 8.05
N THR A 30 10.74 13.24 8.47
CA THR A 30 10.90 13.81 9.82
C THR A 30 9.55 13.86 10.52
N TYR A 31 9.55 13.52 11.79
CA TYR A 31 8.38 13.59 12.64
C TYR A 31 8.57 14.69 13.68
N THR A 32 7.49 15.37 14.01
CA THR A 32 7.47 16.39 15.07
C THR A 32 6.37 16.06 16.06
N ASN A 33 6.73 15.98 17.32
CA ASN A 33 5.79 15.82 18.42
C ASN A 33 5.27 17.20 18.87
N THR A 34 3.98 17.39 18.89
CA THR A 34 3.32 18.63 19.31
C THR A 34 2.62 18.51 20.66
N SER A 35 2.64 17.31 21.28
CA SER A 35 2.00 17.03 22.58
C SER A 35 2.90 17.47 23.75
N LYS A 36 3.29 18.75 23.77
CA LYS A 36 4.22 19.32 24.75
C LYS A 36 3.49 19.74 26.04
N THR A 37 4.04 19.30 27.18
CA THR A 37 3.61 19.77 28.52
C THR A 37 4.84 20.19 29.31
N THR A 38 4.86 21.42 29.85
CA THR A 38 5.96 21.89 30.70
C THR A 38 5.69 21.48 32.16
N LYS A 39 6.58 20.69 32.75
CA LYS A 39 6.55 20.29 34.18
C LYS A 39 7.82 20.73 34.87
N THR A 40 7.76 20.82 36.20
CA THR A 40 8.94 21.06 37.01
C THR A 40 9.47 19.72 37.50
N VAL A 41 10.66 19.33 37.02
CA VAL A 41 11.37 18.10 37.41
C VAL A 41 12.66 18.53 38.11
N ASN A 42 12.88 18.04 39.31
CA ASN A 42 14.07 18.39 40.14
C ASN A 42 14.31 19.91 40.27
N GLY A 43 13.24 20.70 40.35
CA GLY A 43 13.33 22.17 40.47
C GLY A 43 13.57 22.93 39.17
N LYS A 44 13.75 22.23 38.03
CA LYS A 44 13.95 22.79 36.69
C LYS A 44 12.67 22.63 35.86
N LYS A 45 12.27 23.67 35.13
CA LYS A 45 11.19 23.57 34.14
C LYS A 45 11.68 22.76 32.93
N THR A 46 11.07 21.62 32.71
CA THR A 46 11.38 20.70 31.59
C THR A 46 10.18 20.49 30.75
N ASP A 47 10.35 20.53 29.45
CA ASP A 47 9.32 20.19 28.47
C ASP A 47 9.25 18.68 28.30
N ILE A 48 8.09 18.11 28.60
CA ILE A 48 7.84 16.68 28.48
C ILE A 48 6.84 16.47 27.36
N TYR A 49 7.16 15.55 26.47
CA TYR A 49 6.29 15.13 25.37
C TYR A 49 5.63 13.80 25.71
N SER A 50 4.39 13.58 25.26
CA SER A 50 3.80 12.25 25.31
C SER A 50 4.59 11.31 24.39
N PRO A 51 5.18 10.22 24.92
CA PRO A 51 6.03 9.35 24.10
C PRO A 51 5.18 8.56 23.09
N PHE A 52 5.66 8.48 21.87
CA PHE A 52 5.13 7.59 20.82
C PHE A 52 6.20 7.31 19.78
N VAL A 53 6.04 6.19 19.08
CA VAL A 53 6.90 5.83 17.96
C VAL A 53 6.11 5.97 16.66
N MET A 54 6.71 6.62 15.69
CA MET A 54 6.22 6.69 14.33
C MET A 54 6.94 5.64 13.48
N VAL A 55 6.18 4.81 12.80
CA VAL A 55 6.69 3.83 11.84
C VAL A 55 6.11 4.15 10.47
N THR A 56 6.97 4.31 9.48
CA THR A 56 6.55 4.46 8.08
C THR A 56 7.07 3.30 7.26
N GLY A 57 6.16 2.67 6.53
CA GLY A 57 6.47 1.65 5.53
C GLY A 57 6.20 2.17 4.12
N MET A 58 7.02 1.75 3.17
CA MET A 58 6.85 2.02 1.74
C MET A 58 7.22 0.81 0.92
N ILE A 59 6.52 0.60 -0.18
CA ILE A 59 6.77 -0.50 -1.11
C ILE A 59 7.36 0.09 -2.39
N LEU A 60 8.56 -0.35 -2.74
CA LEU A 60 9.32 0.10 -3.91
C LEU A 60 9.51 -1.08 -4.86
N SER A 61 9.14 -0.94 -6.14
CA SER A 61 9.35 -1.97 -7.16
C SER A 61 10.84 -2.19 -7.41
N THR A 62 11.26 -3.45 -7.56
CA THR A 62 12.64 -3.77 -7.99
C THR A 62 12.92 -3.37 -9.44
N ASP A 63 11.88 -3.16 -10.24
CA ASP A 63 12.02 -2.72 -11.63
C ASP A 63 12.46 -1.24 -11.70
N ASN A 64 12.03 -0.43 -10.73
CA ASN A 64 12.27 1.00 -10.71
C ASN A 64 13.34 1.44 -9.68
N PHE A 65 13.53 0.67 -8.58
CA PHE A 65 14.37 1.05 -7.46
C PHE A 65 15.46 0.02 -7.19
N SER A 66 16.70 0.46 -7.11
CA SER A 66 17.87 -0.36 -6.78
C SER A 66 18.77 0.34 -5.74
N ASN A 67 19.74 -0.38 -5.17
CA ASN A 67 20.69 0.14 -4.19
C ASN A 67 20.03 0.89 -3.00
N ILE A 68 18.89 0.38 -2.55
CA ILE A 68 18.10 1.03 -1.51
C ILE A 68 18.80 0.90 -0.17
N THR A 69 19.01 2.04 0.48
CA THR A 69 19.50 2.12 1.86
C THR A 69 18.53 2.91 2.73
N VAL A 70 18.52 2.64 4.01
CA VAL A 70 17.73 3.38 5.00
C VAL A 70 18.54 3.53 6.28
N ASP A 71 18.61 4.74 6.79
CA ASP A 71 19.01 4.96 8.17
C ASP A 71 17.79 4.79 9.09
N ASN A 72 17.99 4.46 10.36
CA ASN A 72 16.92 4.27 11.34
C ASN A 72 15.74 3.43 10.80
N GLY A 73 16.09 2.30 10.18
CA GLY A 73 15.10 1.44 9.54
C GLY A 73 15.66 0.15 8.98
N LYS A 74 14.85 -0.52 8.16
CA LYS A 74 15.22 -1.78 7.51
C LYS A 74 14.66 -1.85 6.09
N VAL A 75 15.44 -2.44 5.19
CA VAL A 75 15.00 -2.81 3.85
C VAL A 75 14.82 -4.33 3.79
N ILE A 76 13.67 -4.78 3.29
CA ILE A 76 13.33 -6.18 3.11
C ILE A 76 12.99 -6.39 1.64
N SER A 77 13.69 -7.28 0.97
CA SER A 77 13.44 -7.61 -0.44
C SER A 77 12.86 -9.01 -0.57
N ASP A 78 11.85 -9.18 -1.42
CA ASP A 78 11.28 -10.48 -1.78
C ASP A 78 11.63 -10.92 -3.21
N GLY A 79 12.50 -10.15 -3.89
CA GLY A 79 12.92 -10.38 -5.27
C GLY A 79 12.09 -9.64 -6.31
N SER A 80 10.84 -9.28 -6.03
CA SER A 80 9.98 -8.47 -6.90
C SER A 80 9.73 -7.07 -6.37
N ARG A 81 9.89 -6.88 -5.07
CA ARG A 81 9.64 -5.62 -4.36
C ARG A 81 10.61 -5.46 -3.20
N ASN A 82 10.89 -4.20 -2.89
CA ASN A 82 11.59 -3.82 -1.69
C ASN A 82 10.61 -3.14 -0.74
N VAL A 83 10.54 -3.64 0.47
CA VAL A 83 9.78 -2.99 1.53
C VAL A 83 10.76 -2.25 2.41
N VAL A 84 10.61 -0.94 2.49
CA VAL A 84 11.42 -0.08 3.35
C VAL A 84 10.58 0.30 4.56
N VAL A 85 11.10 0.04 5.75
CA VAL A 85 10.51 0.46 7.02
C VAL A 85 11.47 1.40 7.71
N GLY A 86 11.01 2.61 8.01
CA GLY A 86 11.74 3.58 8.81
C GLY A 86 10.94 4.01 10.02
N PHE A 87 11.61 4.43 11.08
CA PHE A 87 10.96 4.85 12.32
C PHE A 87 11.56 6.14 12.90
N GLY A 88 10.83 6.74 13.83
CA GLY A 88 11.29 7.88 14.61
C GLY A 88 10.50 8.04 15.90
N MET A 89 11.14 8.63 16.91
CA MET A 89 10.61 8.87 18.23
C MET A 89 10.70 10.38 18.58
N PRO A 90 9.86 11.21 17.97
CA PRO A 90 9.97 12.66 18.10
C PRO A 90 9.67 13.13 19.54
N GLY A 91 10.51 14.02 20.07
CA GLY A 91 10.39 14.58 21.42
C GLY A 91 10.83 13.65 22.54
N MET A 92 11.38 12.49 22.22
CA MET A 92 11.87 11.54 23.24
C MET A 92 13.17 12.02 23.86
N LYS A 93 14.11 12.54 23.07
CA LYS A 93 15.38 13.09 23.57
C LYS A 93 15.16 14.18 24.61
N GLU A 94 14.25 15.11 24.34
CA GLU A 94 13.89 16.21 25.22
C GLU A 94 13.20 15.73 26.49
N SER A 95 12.34 14.72 26.37
CA SER A 95 11.60 14.18 27.52
C SER A 95 12.47 13.42 28.51
N LEU A 96 13.53 12.78 28.03
CA LEU A 96 14.46 12.01 28.87
C LEU A 96 15.50 12.90 29.59
N ASP A 97 15.59 14.21 29.24
CA ASP A 97 16.59 15.18 29.80
C ASP A 97 18.00 14.53 29.89
N MET A 98 18.34 13.73 28.84
CA MET A 98 19.57 12.95 28.80
C MET A 98 20.79 13.89 28.76
N SER A 99 21.81 13.61 29.55
CA SER A 99 23.08 14.31 29.41
C SER A 99 23.65 14.12 28.00
N SER A 100 24.40 15.10 27.50
CA SER A 100 24.97 15.05 26.13
C SER A 100 25.71 13.74 25.85
N ASP A 101 26.41 13.22 26.87
CA ASP A 101 27.24 12.03 26.77
C ASP A 101 26.39 10.75 26.54
N ILE A 102 25.23 10.66 27.19
CA ILE A 102 24.28 9.52 27.00
C ILE A 102 23.47 9.71 25.71
N ALA A 103 23.10 10.94 25.36
CA ALA A 103 22.35 11.25 24.16
C ALA A 103 23.11 10.91 22.84
N ASP A 104 24.45 10.90 22.90
CA ASP A 104 25.32 10.52 21.79
C ASP A 104 25.53 9.01 21.69
N GLU A 105 25.41 8.26 22.78
CA GLU A 105 25.48 6.79 22.78
C GLU A 105 24.16 6.13 22.37
N VAL A 106 23.03 6.76 22.70
CA VAL A 106 21.70 6.24 22.37
C VAL A 106 21.13 7.03 21.19
N ASN A 107 21.17 6.43 19.99
CA ASN A 107 20.56 7.04 18.82
C ASN A 107 19.02 6.97 18.90
N ILE A 108 18.39 8.06 19.36
CA ILE A 108 16.92 8.23 19.34
C ILE A 108 16.57 9.09 18.12
N PRO A 109 16.16 8.49 17.00
CA PRO A 109 15.90 9.24 15.77
C PRO A 109 14.58 9.99 15.83
N GLU A 110 14.53 11.19 15.28
CA GLU A 110 13.27 11.92 15.03
C GLU A 110 12.66 11.61 13.66
N GLY A 111 13.32 10.77 12.87
CA GLY A 111 12.92 10.38 11.53
C GLY A 111 13.95 9.46 10.89
N PHE A 112 13.86 9.30 9.60
CA PHE A 112 14.74 8.44 8.82
C PHE A 112 14.95 8.99 7.42
N THR A 113 16.02 8.54 6.76
CA THR A 113 16.33 8.84 5.37
C THR A 113 16.35 7.57 4.55
N VAL A 114 15.80 7.61 3.36
CA VAL A 114 15.91 6.56 2.34
C VAL A 114 16.69 7.10 1.18
N GLU A 115 17.68 6.36 0.71
CA GLU A 115 18.39 6.63 -0.53
C GLU A 115 18.27 5.45 -1.48
N ALA A 116 18.09 5.71 -2.78
CA ALA A 116 17.95 4.69 -3.80
C ALA A 116 18.35 5.23 -5.18
N ASP A 117 18.84 4.35 -6.03
CA ASP A 117 18.95 4.64 -7.46
C ASP A 117 17.62 4.29 -8.14
N VAL A 118 17.08 5.22 -8.91
CA VAL A 118 15.75 5.16 -9.48
C VAL A 118 15.80 5.28 -11.00
N THR A 119 15.02 4.43 -11.66
CA THR A 119 14.76 4.50 -13.11
C THR A 119 13.26 4.57 -13.33
N ASP A 120 12.77 5.58 -14.03
CA ASP A 120 11.34 5.81 -14.26
C ASP A 120 10.55 5.79 -12.93
N CYS A 121 10.80 6.78 -12.09
CA CYS A 121 10.31 6.82 -10.71
C CYS A 121 8.79 6.66 -10.63
N GLU A 122 8.36 5.53 -10.09
CA GLU A 122 6.97 5.26 -9.77
C GLU A 122 6.85 4.88 -8.29
N MET A 123 6.41 5.83 -7.48
CA MET A 123 6.20 5.61 -6.05
C MET A 123 4.79 5.09 -5.78
N ASN A 124 4.71 3.88 -5.25
CA ASN A 124 3.48 3.29 -4.76
C ASN A 124 3.07 3.90 -3.40
N SER A 125 2.23 3.19 -2.67
CA SER A 125 1.70 3.66 -1.39
C SER A 125 2.76 3.73 -0.29
N THR A 126 2.73 4.80 0.51
CA THR A 126 3.38 4.88 1.81
C THR A 126 2.34 4.89 2.92
N PHE A 127 2.59 4.18 3.99
CA PHE A 127 1.71 4.20 5.17
C PHE A 127 2.52 4.58 6.41
N THR A 128 1.87 5.24 7.35
CA THR A 128 2.50 5.65 8.61
C THR A 128 1.57 5.34 9.76
N VAL A 129 2.12 4.72 10.80
CA VAL A 129 1.41 4.35 12.02
C VAL A 129 2.09 5.02 13.21
N ALA A 130 1.30 5.54 14.16
CA ALA A 130 1.77 6.00 15.45
C ALA A 130 1.48 4.93 16.50
N LEU A 131 2.49 4.50 17.24
CA LEU A 131 2.41 3.48 18.27
C LEU A 131 2.63 4.15 19.63
N THR A 132 1.58 4.17 20.46
CA THR A 132 1.58 4.88 21.75
C THR A 132 1.77 3.96 22.96
N ASP A 133 1.55 2.67 22.78
CA ASP A 133 1.49 1.71 23.89
C ASP A 133 2.82 1.05 24.23
N ILE A 134 3.84 1.27 23.40
CA ILE A 134 5.16 0.63 23.51
C ILE A 134 5.88 0.99 24.83
N PHE A 135 5.60 2.17 25.38
CA PHE A 135 6.29 2.68 26.56
C PHE A 135 5.52 2.44 27.86
N LYS A 136 4.37 1.73 27.84
CA LYS A 136 3.53 1.56 29.03
C LYS A 136 4.19 0.72 30.13
N ASP A 137 5.04 -0.21 29.72
CA ASP A 137 5.66 -1.20 30.62
C ASP A 137 7.16 -0.94 30.87
N ILE A 138 7.72 0.17 30.34
CA ILE A 138 9.13 0.51 30.49
C ILE A 138 9.31 1.51 31.65
N ASP A 139 10.04 1.13 32.69
CA ASP A 139 10.46 2.05 33.75
C ASP A 139 11.74 2.79 33.35
N LEU A 140 11.59 4.02 32.87
CA LEU A 140 12.70 4.87 32.41
C LEU A 140 13.52 5.51 33.55
N ASN A 141 13.25 5.16 34.80
CA ASN A 141 13.93 5.75 35.95
C ASN A 141 15.19 4.98 36.37
N ASP A 142 15.50 3.85 35.78
CA ASP A 142 16.62 2.99 36.10
C ASP A 142 17.59 2.83 34.92
N VAL A 143 18.89 2.60 35.21
CA VAL A 143 19.92 2.39 34.17
C VAL A 143 19.66 1.10 33.38
N ASP A 144 19.06 0.10 34.01
CA ASP A 144 18.59 -1.12 33.36
C ASP A 144 17.49 -0.81 32.33
N GLY A 145 16.72 0.28 32.44
CA GLY A 145 15.72 0.73 31.50
C GLY A 145 16.26 1.13 30.13
N LEU A 146 17.56 1.45 30.01
CA LEU A 146 18.17 1.72 28.70
C LEU A 146 18.39 0.45 27.88
N ASP A 147 18.74 -0.66 28.54
CA ASP A 147 18.85 -1.95 27.87
C ASP A 147 17.45 -2.50 27.50
N GLU A 148 16.46 -2.32 28.40
CA GLU A 148 15.05 -2.63 28.10
C GLU A 148 14.51 -1.77 26.95
N LEU A 149 14.87 -0.49 26.87
CA LEU A 149 14.51 0.37 25.75
C LEU A 149 15.12 -0.14 24.44
N LYS A 150 16.38 -0.57 24.45
CA LYS A 150 17.08 -1.12 23.30
C LYS A 150 16.45 -2.45 22.83
N ASP A 151 16.08 -3.33 23.75
CA ASP A 151 15.38 -4.57 23.44
C ASP A 151 13.96 -4.29 22.91
N SER A 152 13.24 -3.34 23.50
CA SER A 152 11.94 -2.89 23.02
C SER A 152 12.01 -2.26 21.63
N MET A 153 13.09 -1.53 21.31
CA MET A 153 13.35 -1.01 19.96
C MET A 153 13.58 -2.13 18.94
N LYS A 154 14.27 -3.20 19.35
CA LYS A 154 14.46 -4.37 18.52
C LYS A 154 13.15 -5.11 18.29
N ASP A 155 12.37 -5.33 19.34
CA ASP A 155 11.04 -5.95 19.24
C ASP A 155 10.10 -5.12 18.38
N LEU A 156 10.17 -3.79 18.47
CA LEU A 156 9.45 -2.88 17.60
C LEU A 156 9.85 -3.03 16.14
N THR A 157 11.15 -3.15 15.87
CA THR A 157 11.66 -3.36 14.52
C THR A 157 11.13 -4.68 13.96
N ASP A 158 11.12 -5.74 14.76
CA ASP A 158 10.60 -7.06 14.36
C ASP A 158 9.07 -7.04 14.19
N ALA A 159 8.34 -6.31 15.03
CA ALA A 159 6.90 -6.10 14.88
C ALA A 159 6.57 -5.27 13.64
N ALA A 160 7.37 -4.24 13.35
CA ALA A 160 7.23 -3.44 12.12
C ALA A 160 7.47 -4.29 10.87
N VAL A 161 8.45 -5.20 10.89
CA VAL A 161 8.68 -6.18 9.82
C VAL A 161 7.43 -7.04 9.60
N LYS A 162 6.85 -7.61 10.67
CA LYS A 162 5.62 -8.42 10.59
C LYS A 162 4.43 -7.63 10.07
N LEU A 163 4.30 -6.35 10.46
CA LEU A 163 3.24 -5.48 9.95
C LEU A 163 3.39 -5.23 8.45
N VAL A 164 4.63 -5.07 7.99
CA VAL A 164 4.95 -4.92 6.57
C VAL A 164 4.59 -6.19 5.81
N ASP A 165 4.98 -7.36 6.31
CA ASP A 165 4.65 -8.64 5.68
C ASP A 165 3.12 -8.80 5.58
N GLY A 166 2.37 -8.50 6.65
CA GLY A 166 0.92 -8.52 6.63
C GLY A 166 0.30 -7.51 5.65
N THR A 167 0.90 -6.33 5.52
CA THR A 167 0.44 -5.32 4.54
C THR A 167 0.72 -5.78 3.11
N LYS A 168 1.84 -6.46 2.87
CA LYS A 168 2.17 -7.09 1.60
C LYS A 168 1.14 -8.17 1.24
N ASP A 169 0.84 -9.07 2.18
CA ASP A 169 -0.17 -10.12 1.95
C ASP A 169 -1.53 -9.52 1.61
N LEU A 170 -1.92 -8.42 2.28
CA LEU A 170 -3.15 -7.69 1.99
C LEU A 170 -3.11 -7.06 0.58
N TYR A 171 -1.97 -6.46 0.19
CA TYR A 171 -1.79 -5.88 -1.14
C TYR A 171 -1.88 -6.95 -2.22
N ASP A 172 -1.19 -8.08 -2.05
CA ASP A 172 -1.23 -9.21 -3.00
C ASP A 172 -2.62 -9.83 -3.07
N GLY A 173 -3.32 -9.93 -1.93
CA GLY A 173 -4.71 -10.35 -1.87
C GLY A 173 -5.65 -9.40 -2.64
N THR A 174 -5.43 -8.10 -2.52
CA THR A 174 -6.20 -7.07 -3.23
C THR A 174 -5.96 -7.12 -4.73
N ASN A 175 -4.72 -7.32 -5.17
CA ASN A 175 -4.40 -7.49 -6.59
C ASN A 175 -5.05 -8.74 -7.17
N LYS A 176 -4.97 -9.88 -6.48
CA LYS A 176 -5.67 -11.11 -6.88
C LYS A 176 -7.18 -10.92 -6.96
N LEU A 177 -7.77 -10.18 -6.02
CA LEU A 177 -9.19 -9.85 -6.05
C LEU A 177 -9.53 -9.00 -7.28
N ASN A 178 -8.72 -8.01 -7.60
CA ASN A 178 -8.90 -7.17 -8.79
C ASN A 178 -8.83 -7.97 -10.08
N ASP A 179 -7.88 -8.92 -10.18
CA ASP A 179 -7.76 -9.79 -11.36
C ASP A 179 -8.97 -10.72 -11.49
N LYS A 180 -9.43 -11.31 -10.37
CA LYS A 180 -10.65 -12.13 -10.37
C LYS A 180 -11.90 -11.31 -10.68
N TYR A 181 -11.94 -10.05 -10.30
CA TYR A 181 -13.02 -9.16 -10.67
C TYR A 181 -13.05 -8.89 -12.19
N LYS A 182 -11.88 -8.70 -12.82
CA LYS A 182 -11.78 -8.58 -14.28
C LYS A 182 -12.27 -9.85 -14.99
N GLU A 183 -11.77 -11.03 -14.57
CA GLU A 183 -12.21 -12.32 -15.11
C GLU A 183 -13.75 -12.48 -14.98
N PHE A 184 -14.31 -12.11 -13.84
CA PHE A 184 -15.76 -12.13 -13.63
C PHE A 184 -16.51 -11.19 -14.58
N TYR A 185 -15.99 -9.97 -14.76
CA TYR A 185 -16.57 -8.98 -15.66
C TYR A 185 -16.54 -9.46 -17.12
N ASP A 186 -15.43 -10.05 -17.56
CA ASP A 186 -15.29 -10.64 -18.90
C ASP A 186 -16.26 -11.83 -19.09
N GLY A 187 -16.42 -12.65 -18.05
CA GLY A 187 -17.39 -13.74 -18.01
C GLY A 187 -18.84 -13.25 -18.20
N ILE A 188 -19.20 -12.13 -17.56
CA ILE A 188 -20.52 -11.50 -17.77
C ILE A 188 -20.67 -11.02 -19.22
N GLY A 189 -19.60 -10.46 -19.81
CA GLY A 189 -19.59 -10.08 -21.23
C GLY A 189 -19.86 -11.27 -22.15
N THR A 190 -19.20 -12.39 -21.91
CA THR A 190 -19.41 -13.65 -22.65
C THR A 190 -20.82 -14.19 -22.47
N LEU A 191 -21.35 -14.18 -21.26
CA LEU A 191 -22.72 -14.60 -20.97
C LEU A 191 -23.75 -13.74 -21.75
N LYS A 192 -23.54 -12.41 -21.74
CA LYS A 192 -24.39 -11.47 -22.48
C LYS A 192 -24.41 -11.78 -23.98
N SER A 193 -23.24 -12.06 -24.58
CA SER A 193 -23.14 -12.46 -25.98
C SER A 193 -23.89 -13.77 -26.25
N GLY A 194 -23.66 -14.80 -25.42
CA GLY A 194 -24.36 -16.07 -25.56
C GLY A 194 -25.88 -15.97 -25.42
N VAL A 195 -26.39 -15.08 -24.55
CA VAL A 195 -27.84 -14.81 -24.47
C VAL A 195 -28.34 -14.12 -25.73
N SER A 196 -27.57 -13.24 -26.38
CA SER A 196 -27.91 -12.63 -27.65
C SER A 196 -28.00 -13.69 -28.76
N ASP A 197 -26.98 -14.55 -28.85
CA ASP A 197 -26.93 -15.63 -29.87
C ASP A 197 -28.12 -16.61 -29.71
N LEU A 198 -28.45 -16.94 -28.46
CA LEU A 198 -29.62 -17.78 -28.16
C LEU A 198 -30.95 -17.13 -28.61
N ASN A 199 -31.09 -15.81 -28.38
CA ASN A 199 -32.26 -15.07 -28.79
C ASN A 199 -32.38 -15.01 -30.34
N ASP A 200 -31.25 -14.86 -31.03
CA ASP A 200 -31.23 -14.82 -32.48
C ASP A 200 -31.52 -16.22 -33.09
N GLY A 201 -30.92 -17.27 -32.50
CA GLY A 201 -31.28 -18.66 -32.89
C GLY A 201 -32.74 -19.03 -32.62
N ALA A 202 -33.35 -18.51 -31.56
CA ALA A 202 -34.77 -18.70 -31.29
C ALA A 202 -35.66 -18.00 -32.36
N LYS A 203 -35.27 -16.82 -32.83
CA LYS A 203 -35.97 -16.14 -33.94
C LYS A 203 -35.86 -16.91 -35.25
N GLU A 204 -34.64 -17.37 -35.59
CA GLU A 204 -34.43 -18.19 -36.78
C GLU A 204 -35.30 -19.48 -36.77
N LEU A 205 -35.40 -20.11 -35.59
CA LEU A 205 -36.26 -21.27 -35.42
C LEU A 205 -37.75 -20.93 -35.61
N ASP A 206 -38.21 -19.81 -35.06
CA ASP A 206 -39.61 -19.33 -35.24
C ASP A 206 -39.91 -19.02 -36.71
N ASP A 207 -38.98 -18.35 -37.39
CA ASP A 207 -39.14 -18.04 -38.82
C ASP A 207 -39.13 -19.30 -39.70
N GLY A 208 -38.23 -20.26 -39.42
CA GLY A 208 -38.22 -21.56 -40.10
C GLY A 208 -39.51 -22.37 -39.86
N ALA A 209 -40.08 -22.32 -38.67
CA ALA A 209 -41.34 -22.96 -38.33
C ALA A 209 -42.53 -22.32 -39.12
N LYS A 210 -42.52 -20.99 -39.27
CA LYS A 210 -43.53 -20.28 -40.11
C LYS A 210 -43.40 -20.63 -41.56
N GLU A 211 -42.20 -20.70 -42.13
CA GLU A 211 -41.96 -21.12 -43.51
C GLU A 211 -42.43 -22.55 -43.75
N LEU A 212 -42.11 -23.48 -42.84
CA LEU A 212 -42.61 -24.87 -42.97
C LEU A 212 -44.11 -24.94 -42.90
N SER A 213 -44.75 -24.20 -41.98
CA SER A 213 -46.22 -24.13 -41.89
C SER A 213 -46.85 -23.60 -43.18
N SER A 214 -46.24 -22.54 -43.74
CA SER A 214 -46.75 -21.97 -45.06
C SER A 214 -46.56 -22.92 -46.23
N GLY A 215 -45.42 -23.64 -46.26
CA GLY A 215 -45.17 -24.67 -47.29
C GLY A 215 -46.15 -25.85 -47.22
N CYS A 216 -46.51 -26.32 -46.03
CA CYS A 216 -47.46 -27.34 -45.77
C CYS A 216 -48.90 -26.91 -46.25
N LEU A 217 -49.29 -25.67 -45.98
CA LEU A 217 -50.55 -25.10 -46.40
C LEU A 217 -50.66 -25.01 -47.93
N LEU A 218 -49.58 -24.67 -48.62
CA LEU A 218 -49.52 -24.66 -50.11
C LEU A 218 -49.67 -26.07 -50.70
N TYR A 219 -49.07 -27.09 -50.09
CA TYR A 219 -49.13 -28.47 -50.53
C TYR A 219 -50.50 -29.12 -50.26
N THR A 220 -51.18 -28.72 -49.18
CA THR A 220 -52.52 -29.22 -48.82
C THR A 220 -53.68 -28.41 -49.47
N SER A 221 -53.40 -27.32 -50.17
CA SER A 221 -54.39 -26.55 -50.86
C SER A 221 -54.87 -27.31 -52.11
N PRO A 222 -56.20 -27.46 -52.35
CA PRO A 222 -56.72 -28.18 -53.56
C PRO A 222 -56.17 -27.56 -54.81
N SER A 223 -55.65 -28.41 -55.70
CA SER A 223 -55.15 -27.96 -57.00
C SER A 223 -56.33 -27.32 -57.84
N PRO A 224 -56.05 -26.22 -58.55
CA PRO A 224 -57.05 -25.62 -59.45
C PRO A 224 -57.60 -26.60 -60.48
N ARG A 225 -56.94 -27.73 -60.65
CA ARG A 225 -57.43 -28.80 -61.55
C ARG A 225 -58.56 -29.64 -60.94
N ASP A 226 -58.68 -29.71 -59.64
CA ASP A 226 -59.70 -30.49 -58.96
C ASP A 226 -61.08 -29.77 -58.90
N ILE A 227 -61.10 -28.48 -59.23
CA ILE A 227 -62.34 -27.65 -59.21
C ILE A 227 -63.01 -27.58 -60.60
N SER A 228 -62.41 -28.12 -61.64
CA SER A 228 -62.97 -28.07 -63.03
C SER A 228 -63.69 -29.33 -63.50
N GLY A 229 -64.23 -30.15 -62.56
CA GLY A 229 -64.94 -31.36 -62.81
C GLY A 229 -66.35 -31.37 -62.17
N SER A 230 -67.29 -30.51 -62.69
CA SER A 230 -68.71 -30.63 -62.53
C SER A 230 -69.40 -29.91 -63.65
#